data_201ba1d288373354cd48eea8df903d25
#
_entry.id   201ba1d288373354cd48eea8df903d25
#
_cell.length_a   1.000
_cell.length_b   1.000
_cell.length_c   1.000
_cell.angle_alpha   90.00
_cell.angle_beta   90.00
_cell.angle_gamma   90.00
#
_symmetry.space_group_name_H-M   'P 1'
#
loop_
_entity.id
_entity.type
_entity.pdbx_description
1 polymer ?
#
loop_
_entity_poly.entity_id
_entity_poly.type
_entity_poly.pdbx_seq_one_letter_code
_entity_poly.pdbx_strand_id
1 'polypeptide(L)'
;MPAGGEKLLYLSFDDGPHPAATPFVLDELKRYDARATFFCIGKNVQEYPQLYRRLLLDGHRVGNHTYDHLDGWRTDDKKYLENIRVAAQWIDSDLFRPPYGKITRWQSSLLRDAPFNYKIVMWEVLSADFDNALSPEQCARNVQRRARPGSIVVFHDSEKAFERLRIALPAVLKHFSAMGYRFEAIR
;
A
#
# COMPACT_ATOMS: atom_id res chain seq x y z
N MET A 1 9.72 -13.46 9.32
CA MET A 1 9.00 -14.67 8.83
C MET A 1 8.17 -15.19 9.98
N PRO A 2 6.85 -15.36 9.86
CA PRO A 2 6.09 -16.03 10.91
C PRO A 2 6.58 -17.47 11.04
N ALA A 3 6.83 -17.88 12.28
CA ALA A 3 7.27 -19.23 12.58
C ALA A 3 6.13 -20.21 12.29
N GLY A 4 6.41 -21.18 11.41
CA GLY A 4 5.65 -22.41 11.22
C GLY A 4 4.16 -22.29 10.93
N GLY A 5 3.77 -22.24 9.66
CA GLY A 5 2.43 -22.70 9.27
C GLY A 5 1.30 -21.67 9.22
N GLU A 6 1.47 -20.42 9.67
CA GLU A 6 0.39 -19.44 9.60
C GLU A 6 0.18 -18.95 8.16
N LYS A 7 -1.05 -19.11 7.67
CA LYS A 7 -1.47 -18.59 6.36
C LYS A 7 -1.82 -17.11 6.49
N LEU A 8 -0.80 -16.25 6.48
CA LEU A 8 -0.95 -14.79 6.51
C LEU A 8 -0.64 -14.18 5.16
N LEU A 9 -1.42 -13.16 4.77
CA LEU A 9 -1.11 -12.25 3.68
C LEU A 9 -1.10 -10.82 4.19
N TYR A 10 -0.21 -10.01 3.65
CA TYR A 10 -0.11 -8.60 3.93
C TYR A 10 -0.60 -7.82 2.71
N LEU A 11 -1.88 -7.40 2.75
CA LEU A 11 -2.41 -6.53 1.71
C LEU A 11 -1.91 -5.11 1.94
N SER A 12 -1.47 -4.46 0.86
CA SER A 12 -1.08 -3.07 0.90
C SER A 12 -1.70 -2.30 -0.27
N PHE A 13 -1.99 -1.02 -0.01
CA PHE A 13 -2.63 -0.10 -0.95
C PHE A 13 -1.76 1.13 -1.08
N ASP A 14 -1.44 1.52 -2.31
CA ASP A 14 -0.64 2.69 -2.62
C ASP A 14 -1.52 3.81 -3.22
N ASP A 15 -1.06 5.05 -3.17
CA ASP A 15 -1.63 6.26 -3.77
C ASP A 15 -2.79 6.93 -3.04
N GLY A 16 -3.45 6.27 -2.11
CA GLY A 16 -4.56 6.86 -1.34
C GLY A 16 -4.14 7.98 -0.35
N PRO A 17 -5.10 8.50 0.42
CA PRO A 17 -6.53 8.20 0.35
C PRO A 17 -7.22 8.84 -0.85
N HIS A 18 -8.22 8.15 -1.40
CA HIS A 18 -9.05 8.62 -2.51
C HIS A 18 -10.54 8.52 -2.15
N PRO A 19 -11.38 9.55 -2.47
CA PRO A 19 -12.75 9.65 -1.94
C PRO A 19 -13.69 8.51 -2.34
N ALA A 20 -13.45 7.85 -3.46
CA ALA A 20 -14.26 6.70 -3.89
C ALA A 20 -13.57 5.35 -3.58
N ALA A 21 -12.27 5.23 -3.86
CA ALA A 21 -11.57 3.95 -3.74
C ALA A 21 -11.30 3.56 -2.29
N THR A 22 -10.80 4.48 -1.45
CA THR A 22 -10.43 4.16 -0.07
C THR A 22 -11.62 3.69 0.78
N PRO A 23 -12.81 4.35 0.78
CA PRO A 23 -13.97 3.85 1.50
C PRO A 23 -14.40 2.45 1.06
N PHE A 24 -14.41 2.19 -0.25
CA PHE A 24 -14.72 0.87 -0.78
C PHE A 24 -13.75 -0.19 -0.26
N VAL A 25 -12.44 0.07 -0.28
CA VAL A 25 -11.42 -0.85 0.24
C VAL A 25 -11.65 -1.14 1.71
N LEU A 26 -11.90 -0.11 2.54
CA LEU A 26 -12.16 -0.28 3.97
C LEU A 26 -13.40 -1.13 4.24
N ASP A 27 -14.47 -0.92 3.49
CA ASP A 27 -15.69 -1.71 3.63
C ASP A 27 -15.50 -3.18 3.23
N GLU A 28 -14.71 -3.44 2.17
CA GLU A 28 -14.36 -4.81 1.76
C GLU A 28 -13.46 -5.49 2.80
N LEU A 29 -12.41 -4.82 3.30
CA LEU A 29 -11.52 -5.37 4.32
C LEU A 29 -12.29 -5.73 5.60
N LYS A 30 -13.22 -4.88 6.02
CA LYS A 30 -14.07 -5.11 7.21
C LYS A 30 -14.89 -6.39 7.11
N ARG A 31 -15.39 -6.77 5.92
CA ARG A 31 -16.17 -8.00 5.69
C ARG A 31 -15.38 -9.28 6.02
N TYR A 32 -14.06 -9.20 5.96
CA TYR A 32 -13.15 -10.34 6.18
C TYR A 32 -12.33 -10.20 7.48
N ASP A 33 -12.68 -9.26 8.36
CA ASP A 33 -11.87 -8.89 9.55
C ASP A 33 -10.39 -8.70 9.21
N ALA A 34 -10.13 -8.13 8.01
CA ALA A 34 -8.80 -7.94 7.45
C ALA A 34 -8.18 -6.63 7.93
N ARG A 35 -6.87 -6.68 8.23
CA ARG A 35 -6.05 -5.47 8.42
C ARG A 35 -5.09 -5.35 7.25
N ALA A 36 -4.79 -4.12 6.86
CA ALA A 36 -3.94 -3.80 5.72
C ALA A 36 -3.01 -2.62 6.02
N THR A 37 -2.09 -2.34 5.09
CA THR A 37 -1.19 -1.19 5.18
C THR A 37 -1.43 -0.27 3.98
N PHE A 38 -1.61 1.04 4.24
CA PHE A 38 -1.85 2.05 3.22
C PHE A 38 -0.64 2.97 3.11
N PHE A 39 0.05 2.94 1.97
CA PHE A 39 1.13 3.89 1.67
C PHE A 39 0.54 5.13 1.03
N CYS A 40 0.31 6.14 1.86
CA CYS A 40 -0.45 7.32 1.51
C CYS A 40 0.42 8.39 0.85
N ILE A 41 -0.13 9.08 -0.14
CA ILE A 41 0.44 10.31 -0.69
C ILE A 41 0.10 11.47 0.25
N GLY A 42 1.10 12.22 0.72
CA GLY A 42 0.90 13.29 1.70
C GLY A 42 -0.11 14.35 1.27
N LYS A 43 -0.11 14.73 0.01
CA LYS A 43 -1.08 15.65 -0.58
C LYS A 43 -2.52 15.13 -0.45
N ASN A 44 -2.74 13.84 -0.68
CA ASN A 44 -4.06 13.24 -0.55
C ASN A 44 -4.52 13.15 0.91
N VAL A 45 -3.57 12.92 1.85
CA VAL A 45 -3.88 12.97 3.29
C VAL A 45 -4.31 14.37 3.71
N GLN A 46 -3.63 15.40 3.20
CA GLN A 46 -4.00 16.80 3.44
C GLN A 46 -5.38 17.14 2.87
N GLU A 47 -5.71 16.60 1.70
CA GLU A 47 -6.99 16.85 1.02
C GLU A 47 -8.16 16.07 1.65
N TYR A 48 -7.89 14.81 2.11
CA TYR A 48 -8.90 13.92 2.67
C TYR A 48 -8.56 13.45 4.09
N PRO A 49 -8.37 14.34 5.08
CA PRO A 49 -7.91 13.99 6.42
C PRO A 49 -8.89 13.08 7.17
N GLN A 50 -10.19 13.13 6.85
CA GLN A 50 -11.19 12.26 7.45
C GLN A 50 -11.03 10.81 7.03
N LEU A 51 -10.65 10.55 5.75
CA LEU A 51 -10.37 9.21 5.26
C LEU A 51 -9.10 8.64 5.90
N TYR A 52 -8.07 9.46 6.03
CA TYR A 52 -6.85 9.07 6.73
C TYR A 52 -7.12 8.68 8.20
N ARG A 53 -7.93 9.47 8.92
CA ARG A 53 -8.36 9.13 10.28
C ARG A 53 -9.13 7.81 10.31
N ARG A 54 -10.00 7.56 9.33
CA ARG A 54 -10.75 6.32 9.23
C ARG A 54 -9.82 5.11 9.05
N LEU A 55 -8.76 5.21 8.24
CA LEU A 55 -7.73 4.15 8.13
C LEU A 55 -7.18 3.74 9.49
N LEU A 56 -6.83 4.72 10.31
CA LEU A 56 -6.25 4.49 11.64
C LEU A 56 -7.29 3.92 12.63
N LEU A 57 -8.50 4.47 12.64
CA LEU A 57 -9.59 4.03 13.52
C LEU A 57 -10.05 2.60 13.21
N ASP A 58 -10.03 2.21 11.93
CA ASP A 58 -10.37 0.85 11.50
C ASP A 58 -9.20 -0.14 11.75
N GLY A 59 -8.09 0.31 12.38
CA GLY A 59 -6.97 -0.52 12.81
C GLY A 59 -5.99 -0.91 11.70
N HIS A 60 -5.99 -0.18 10.60
CA HIS A 60 -4.99 -0.34 9.53
C HIS A 60 -3.69 0.39 9.88
N ARG A 61 -2.59 -0.01 9.25
CA ARG A 61 -1.34 0.75 9.29
C ARG A 61 -1.23 1.69 8.10
N VAL A 62 -0.48 2.76 8.29
CA VAL A 62 -0.16 3.72 7.24
C VAL A 62 1.33 3.76 7.01
N GLY A 63 1.75 4.19 5.82
CA GLY A 63 3.13 4.44 5.45
C GLY A 63 3.25 5.68 4.58
N ASN A 64 4.44 6.26 4.52
CA ASN A 64 4.76 7.41 3.70
C ASN A 64 5.01 6.98 2.25
N HIS A 65 4.30 7.61 1.29
CA HIS A 65 4.46 7.40 -0.15
C HIS A 65 4.85 8.69 -0.90
N THR A 66 5.69 9.52 -0.26
CA THR A 66 6.04 10.88 -0.65
C THR A 66 4.85 11.85 -0.60
N TYR A 67 5.09 13.15 -0.79
CA TYR A 67 4.01 14.14 -0.79
C TYR A 67 3.33 14.28 -2.16
N ASP A 68 4.12 14.26 -3.26
CA ASP A 68 3.65 14.44 -4.65
C ASP A 68 3.84 13.20 -5.53
N HIS A 69 4.06 12.01 -4.95
CA HIS A 69 4.29 10.76 -5.70
C HIS A 69 5.51 10.83 -6.63
N LEU A 70 6.65 11.38 -6.15
CA LEU A 70 7.84 11.59 -6.97
C LEU A 70 8.59 10.29 -7.28
N ASP A 71 9.07 10.18 -8.53
CA ASP A 71 9.96 9.08 -8.97
C ASP A 71 11.39 9.32 -8.45
N GLY A 72 11.88 8.47 -7.53
CA GLY A 72 13.19 8.64 -6.90
C GLY A 72 14.39 8.56 -7.87
N TRP A 73 14.23 7.88 -9.02
CA TRP A 73 15.29 7.83 -10.02
C TRP A 73 15.35 9.05 -10.93
N ARG A 74 14.25 9.80 -11.04
CA ARG A 74 14.12 10.96 -11.94
C ARG A 74 14.08 12.29 -11.21
N THR A 75 14.07 12.26 -9.89
CA THR A 75 14.01 13.46 -9.05
C THR A 75 15.36 13.70 -8.39
N ASP A 76 15.78 14.96 -8.35
CA ASP A 76 16.95 15.37 -7.58
C ASP A 76 16.85 14.89 -6.13
N ASP A 77 17.94 14.36 -5.58
CA ASP A 77 17.94 13.70 -4.27
C ASP A 77 17.46 14.63 -3.14
N LYS A 78 17.90 15.89 -3.13
CA LYS A 78 17.49 16.87 -2.12
C LYS A 78 15.99 17.14 -2.19
N LYS A 79 15.47 17.31 -3.40
CA LYS A 79 14.03 17.51 -3.65
C LYS A 79 13.23 16.28 -3.24
N TYR A 80 13.74 15.08 -3.54
CA TYR A 80 13.08 13.82 -3.19
C TYR A 80 12.97 13.64 -1.67
N LEU A 81 14.07 13.83 -0.95
CA LEU A 81 14.10 13.73 0.51
C LEU A 81 13.22 14.80 1.18
N GLU A 82 13.23 16.03 0.66
CA GLU A 82 12.35 17.09 1.16
C GLU A 82 10.88 16.74 0.95
N ASN A 83 10.52 16.16 -0.19
CA ASN A 83 9.15 15.73 -0.47
C ASN A 83 8.67 14.65 0.50
N ILE A 84 9.56 13.72 0.90
CA ILE A 84 9.28 12.72 1.94
C ILE A 84 9.10 13.39 3.30
N ARG A 85 9.93 14.39 3.64
CA ARG A 85 9.84 15.15 4.87
C ARG A 85 8.56 15.96 4.98
N VAL A 86 8.11 16.55 3.86
CA VAL A 86 6.82 17.25 3.81
C VAL A 86 5.66 16.26 4.03
N ALA A 87 5.71 15.07 3.42
CA ALA A 87 4.70 14.04 3.65
C ALA A 87 4.65 13.58 5.12
N ALA A 88 5.79 13.52 5.80
CA ALA A 88 5.86 13.14 7.22
C ALA A 88 5.15 14.13 8.17
N GLN A 89 4.84 15.34 7.73
CA GLN A 89 4.01 16.28 8.51
C GLN A 89 2.54 15.85 8.58
N TRP A 90 2.12 14.99 7.65
CA TRP A 90 0.75 14.50 7.51
C TRP A 90 0.60 13.02 7.85
N ILE A 91 1.69 12.26 7.73
CA ILE A 91 1.71 10.80 7.87
C ILE A 91 2.68 10.44 8.99
N ASP A 92 2.15 10.09 10.16
CA ASP A 92 2.94 9.59 11.28
C ASP A 92 3.16 8.09 11.13
N SER A 93 4.34 7.72 10.63
CA SER A 93 4.71 6.32 10.39
C SER A 93 6.21 6.13 10.25
N ASP A 94 6.68 4.94 10.65
CA ASP A 94 8.03 4.43 10.43
C ASP A 94 8.16 3.64 9.11
N LEU A 95 7.07 3.50 8.34
CA LEU A 95 7.05 2.79 7.06
C LEU A 95 7.15 3.76 5.89
N PHE A 96 7.97 3.40 4.92
CA PHE A 96 8.10 4.12 3.66
C PHE A 96 8.05 3.15 2.47
N ARG A 97 7.34 3.53 1.42
CA ARG A 97 7.41 2.84 0.12
C ARG A 97 7.72 3.86 -0.97
N PRO A 98 8.77 3.64 -1.77
CA PRO A 98 9.08 4.55 -2.87
C PRO A 98 8.04 4.41 -3.99
N PRO A 99 7.51 5.53 -4.55
CA PRO A 99 6.68 5.51 -5.74
C PRO A 99 7.34 4.72 -6.87
N TYR A 100 6.54 3.93 -7.61
CA TYR A 100 7.01 3.06 -8.70
C TYR A 100 8.02 1.98 -8.28
N GLY A 101 8.29 1.80 -6.99
CA GLY A 101 9.40 0.98 -6.49
C GLY A 101 10.79 1.56 -6.78
N LYS A 102 10.89 2.84 -7.16
CA LYS A 102 12.11 3.46 -7.62
C LYS A 102 12.77 4.29 -6.53
N ILE A 103 13.89 3.81 -6.06
CA ILE A 103 14.73 4.47 -5.06
C ILE A 103 16.20 4.16 -5.35
N THR A 104 17.10 5.14 -5.20
CA THR A 104 18.53 4.91 -5.32
C THR A 104 19.08 4.29 -4.03
N ARG A 105 20.27 3.65 -4.14
CA ARG A 105 20.96 3.10 -2.96
C ARG A 105 21.27 4.17 -1.92
N TRP A 106 21.67 5.34 -2.39
CA TRP A 106 22.01 6.47 -1.54
C TRP A 106 20.78 7.01 -0.79
N GLN A 107 19.65 7.27 -1.51
CA GLN A 107 18.37 7.66 -0.91
C GLN A 107 17.91 6.63 0.13
N SER A 108 17.99 5.34 -0.22
CA SER A 108 17.62 4.23 0.66
C SER A 108 18.46 4.19 1.94
N SER A 109 19.77 4.46 1.86
CA SER A 109 20.63 4.53 3.04
C SER A 109 20.22 5.67 3.97
N LEU A 110 20.04 6.87 3.43
CA LEU A 110 19.65 8.04 4.22
C LEU A 110 18.27 7.88 4.89
N LEU A 111 17.32 7.25 4.20
CA LEU A 111 15.99 7.06 4.76
C LEU A 111 15.94 6.05 5.91
N ARG A 112 16.90 5.14 6.02
CA ARG A 112 17.01 4.17 7.13
C ARG A 112 17.63 4.76 8.37
N ASP A 113 18.43 5.82 8.22
CA ASP A 113 19.16 6.46 9.31
C ASP A 113 18.42 7.72 9.80
N ALA A 114 18.86 8.24 10.96
CA ALA A 114 18.34 9.50 11.47
C ALA A 114 18.58 10.66 10.48
N PRO A 115 17.65 11.59 10.34
CA PRO A 115 16.42 11.76 11.16
C PRO A 115 15.20 10.98 10.68
N PHE A 116 15.29 10.23 9.57
CA PHE A 116 14.13 9.59 8.95
C PHE A 116 13.73 8.28 9.64
N ASN A 117 14.66 7.37 9.87
CA ASN A 117 14.46 6.06 10.51
C ASN A 117 13.36 5.20 9.89
N TYR A 118 13.21 5.24 8.55
CA TYR A 118 12.18 4.49 7.84
C TYR A 118 12.55 3.03 7.62
N LYS A 119 11.58 2.14 7.80
CA LYS A 119 11.58 0.80 7.23
C LYS A 119 11.06 0.88 5.79
N ILE A 120 11.94 0.63 4.82
CA ILE A 120 11.56 0.66 3.39
C ILE A 120 10.88 -0.65 3.04
N VAL A 121 9.61 -0.58 2.66
CA VAL A 121 8.77 -1.74 2.39
C VAL A 121 8.51 -1.85 0.88
N MET A 122 8.99 -2.92 0.28
CA MET A 122 8.70 -3.31 -1.10
C MET A 122 7.56 -4.35 -1.11
N TRP A 123 7.41 -5.09 -2.20
CA TRP A 123 6.37 -6.11 -2.39
C TRP A 123 6.92 -7.32 -3.14
N GLU A 124 6.22 -8.43 -3.04
CA GLU A 124 6.49 -9.65 -3.80
C GLU A 124 5.47 -9.85 -4.90
N VAL A 125 4.23 -9.42 -4.67
CA VAL A 125 3.12 -9.65 -5.62
C VAL A 125 2.44 -8.34 -5.98
N LEU A 126 2.42 -8.05 -7.27
CA LEU A 126 1.75 -6.90 -7.84
C LEU A 126 0.44 -7.36 -8.51
N SER A 127 -0.69 -6.76 -8.10
CA SER A 127 -1.99 -6.98 -8.76
C SER A 127 -1.98 -6.44 -10.19
N ALA A 128 -1.23 -5.36 -10.40
CA ALA A 128 -1.19 -4.54 -11.62
C ALA A 128 -2.54 -3.86 -11.96
N ASP A 129 -3.33 -3.55 -10.93
CA ASP A 129 -4.63 -2.88 -11.06
C ASP A 129 -4.55 -1.45 -11.62
N PHE A 130 -3.37 -0.84 -11.63
CA PHE A 130 -3.09 0.44 -12.28
C PHE A 130 -2.95 0.34 -13.81
N ASP A 131 -2.80 -0.87 -14.36
CA ASP A 131 -2.59 -1.08 -15.80
C ASP A 131 -3.93 -1.21 -16.53
N ASN A 132 -4.27 -0.20 -17.34
CA ASN A 132 -5.52 -0.15 -18.09
C ASN A 132 -5.63 -1.22 -19.20
N ALA A 133 -4.52 -1.88 -19.56
CA ALA A 133 -4.53 -2.99 -20.51
C ALA A 133 -4.99 -4.31 -19.89
N LEU A 134 -5.06 -4.41 -18.56
CA LEU A 134 -5.48 -5.61 -17.85
C LEU A 134 -6.96 -5.56 -17.49
N SER A 135 -7.63 -6.74 -17.57
CA SER A 135 -8.95 -6.87 -16.99
C SER A 135 -8.90 -7.03 -15.46
N PRO A 136 -9.99 -6.70 -14.75
CA PRO A 136 -10.08 -6.92 -13.30
C PRO A 136 -9.78 -8.36 -12.87
N GLU A 137 -10.24 -9.35 -13.67
CA GLU A 137 -10.01 -10.77 -13.41
C GLU A 137 -8.53 -11.15 -13.61
N GLN A 138 -7.83 -10.50 -14.54
CA GLN A 138 -6.38 -10.69 -14.70
C GLN A 138 -5.64 -10.15 -13.46
N CYS A 139 -6.03 -9.00 -12.94
CA CYS A 139 -5.47 -8.44 -11.70
C CYS A 139 -5.68 -9.39 -10.51
N ALA A 140 -6.89 -9.94 -10.36
CA ALA A 140 -7.15 -10.95 -9.32
C ALA A 140 -6.29 -12.20 -9.51
N ARG A 141 -6.20 -12.74 -10.74
CA ARG A 141 -5.36 -13.92 -11.06
C ARG A 141 -3.88 -13.68 -10.82
N ASN A 142 -3.37 -12.47 -11.05
CA ASN A 142 -1.98 -12.13 -10.73
C ASN A 142 -1.66 -12.39 -9.27
N VAL A 143 -2.58 -12.02 -8.37
CA VAL A 143 -2.43 -12.23 -6.94
C VAL A 143 -2.66 -13.70 -6.57
N GLN A 144 -3.77 -14.29 -7.00
CA GLN A 144 -4.15 -15.67 -6.65
C GLN A 144 -3.11 -16.73 -7.03
N ARG A 145 -2.39 -16.51 -8.15
CA ARG A 145 -1.37 -17.46 -8.63
C ARG A 145 -0.02 -17.31 -7.96
N ARG A 146 0.31 -16.13 -7.45
CA ARG A 146 1.67 -15.81 -6.98
C ARG A 146 1.77 -15.63 -5.47
N ALA A 147 0.70 -15.20 -4.81
CA ALA A 147 0.74 -14.96 -3.38
C ALA A 147 0.85 -16.27 -2.59
N ARG A 148 1.69 -16.23 -1.56
CA ARG A 148 2.01 -17.34 -0.65
C ARG A 148 1.98 -16.82 0.79
N PRO A 149 1.99 -17.71 1.80
CA PRO A 149 2.07 -17.27 3.19
C PRO A 149 3.25 -16.31 3.41
N GLY A 150 2.96 -15.15 3.97
CA GLY A 150 3.93 -14.07 4.22
C GLY A 150 4.09 -13.06 3.09
N SER A 151 3.46 -13.25 1.92
CA SER A 151 3.59 -12.31 0.81
C SER A 151 2.98 -10.94 1.11
N ILE A 152 3.68 -9.89 0.67
CA ILE A 152 3.18 -8.53 0.59
C ILE A 152 2.60 -8.33 -0.81
N VAL A 153 1.30 -8.05 -0.86
CA VAL A 153 0.54 -7.84 -2.10
C VAL A 153 0.22 -6.36 -2.27
N VAL A 154 0.44 -5.81 -3.46
CA VAL A 154 0.14 -4.41 -3.78
C VAL A 154 -1.08 -4.28 -4.66
N PHE A 155 -2.00 -3.44 -4.21
CA PHE A 155 -3.10 -2.79 -4.93
C PHE A 155 -2.93 -1.27 -4.84
N HIS A 156 -3.79 -0.50 -5.52
CA HIS A 156 -3.79 0.95 -5.48
C HIS A 156 -5.20 1.48 -5.20
N ASP A 157 -5.37 2.22 -4.10
CA ASP A 157 -6.64 2.88 -3.78
C ASP A 157 -6.71 4.28 -4.39
N SER A 158 -6.56 4.33 -5.73
CA SER A 158 -6.56 5.53 -6.55
C SER A 158 -7.63 5.49 -7.63
N GLU A 159 -7.97 6.66 -8.19
CA GLU A 159 -8.95 6.79 -9.28
C GLU A 159 -8.60 5.86 -10.46
N LYS A 160 -7.33 5.88 -10.87
CA LYS A 160 -6.85 5.10 -12.02
C LYS A 160 -7.06 3.59 -11.85
N ALA A 161 -6.88 3.06 -10.63
CA ALA A 161 -6.97 1.64 -10.36
C ALA A 161 -8.39 1.18 -10.02
N PHE A 162 -9.28 2.09 -9.62
CA PHE A 162 -10.54 1.77 -8.95
C PHE A 162 -11.42 0.79 -9.73
N GLU A 163 -11.57 0.95 -11.04
CA GLU A 163 -12.41 0.07 -11.87
C GLU A 163 -11.95 -1.39 -11.83
N ARG A 164 -10.66 -1.63 -11.70
CA ARG A 164 -10.09 -2.99 -11.56
C ARG A 164 -10.05 -3.46 -10.12
N LEU A 165 -9.67 -2.56 -9.22
CA LEU A 165 -9.62 -2.83 -7.78
C LEU A 165 -10.96 -3.32 -7.23
N ARG A 166 -12.08 -2.64 -7.58
CA ARG A 166 -13.41 -2.95 -7.05
C ARG A 166 -13.94 -4.35 -7.40
N ILE A 167 -13.33 -5.01 -8.38
CA ILE A 167 -13.64 -6.38 -8.77
C ILE A 167 -12.54 -7.34 -8.28
N ALA A 168 -11.28 -6.95 -8.45
CA ALA A 168 -10.15 -7.81 -8.11
C ALA A 168 -9.99 -8.04 -6.61
N LEU A 169 -10.16 -6.99 -5.78
CA LEU A 169 -9.99 -7.10 -4.33
C LEU A 169 -10.98 -8.06 -3.67
N PRO A 170 -12.31 -7.98 -3.91
CA PRO A 170 -13.26 -8.94 -3.37
C PRO A 170 -12.96 -10.38 -3.80
N ALA A 171 -12.55 -10.58 -5.05
CA ALA A 171 -12.19 -11.92 -5.57
C ALA A 171 -10.96 -12.49 -4.87
N VAL A 172 -9.95 -11.66 -4.57
CA VAL A 172 -8.73 -12.06 -3.83
C VAL A 172 -9.07 -12.37 -2.37
N LEU A 173 -9.79 -11.49 -1.69
CA LEU A 173 -10.21 -11.70 -0.31
C LEU A 173 -11.01 -13.00 -0.15
N LYS A 174 -12.02 -13.21 -1.00
CA LYS A 174 -12.83 -14.43 -1.00
C LYS A 174 -11.98 -15.70 -1.22
N HIS A 175 -11.08 -15.66 -2.20
CA HIS A 175 -10.22 -16.81 -2.55
C HIS A 175 -9.34 -17.23 -1.38
N PHE A 176 -8.57 -16.30 -0.81
CA PHE A 176 -7.62 -16.63 0.25
C PHE A 176 -8.31 -16.91 1.60
N SER A 177 -9.41 -16.21 1.90
CA SER A 177 -10.23 -16.50 3.09
C SER A 177 -10.77 -17.93 3.05
N ALA A 178 -11.29 -18.40 1.88
CA ALA A 178 -11.75 -19.78 1.70
C ALA A 178 -10.63 -20.80 1.88
N MET A 179 -9.37 -20.43 1.67
CA MET A 179 -8.19 -21.25 1.92
C MET A 179 -7.68 -21.15 3.35
N GLY A 180 -8.35 -20.41 4.24
CA GLY A 180 -7.97 -20.23 5.64
C GLY A 180 -6.84 -19.22 5.87
N TYR A 181 -6.60 -18.30 4.93
CA TYR A 181 -5.66 -17.19 5.16
C TYR A 181 -6.31 -16.09 6.00
N ARG A 182 -5.49 -15.43 6.82
CA ARG A 182 -5.80 -14.17 7.50
C ARG A 182 -5.04 -13.03 6.83
N PHE A 183 -5.53 -11.82 6.98
CA PHE A 183 -4.96 -10.62 6.40
C PHE A 183 -4.53 -9.68 7.51
N GLU A 184 -3.24 -9.36 7.56
CA GLU A 184 -2.65 -8.54 8.61
C GLU A 184 -1.93 -7.32 8.03
N ALA A 185 -1.83 -6.27 8.83
CA ALA A 185 -1.01 -5.12 8.49
C ALA A 185 0.49 -5.44 8.65
N ILE A 186 1.34 -4.82 7.83
CA ILE A 186 2.81 -4.94 7.91
C ILE A 186 3.29 -4.38 9.26
N ARG A 187 4.20 -5.07 9.93
CA ARG A 187 4.73 -4.69 11.26
C ARG A 187 6.01 -3.89 11.16
#